data_67d4a713e1d48e300d89ed1d11350b5c
#
_entry.id   67d4a713e1d48e300d89ed1d11350b5c
#
_cell.length_a   1.000
_cell.length_b   1.000
_cell.length_c   1.000
_cell.angle_alpha   90.00
_cell.angle_beta   90.00
_cell.angle_gamma   90.00
#
_symmetry.space_group_name_H-M   'P 1'
#
loop_
_entity.id
_entity.type
_entity.pdbx_description
1 polymer ?
#
loop_
_entity_poly.entity_id
_entity_poly.type
_entity_poly.pdbx_seq_one_letter_code
_entity_poly.pdbx_strand_id
1 'polypeptide(L)'
;SEAPTSLTVPTEGSAGLQVIFGTAAIHRAEKLENATEPKLIYSYDEAVKQLGYSDDFDKFTLCESMKACFDIFAVAPIILVNVLDPNSSTHATKVSSESYTAVDDVFTVENAYTIKSSIEIGGLVRDTDYTVEFDSEEKAKITLVSATAKGKTTGTVSYKYLNISGERTAVTETEIINAINKVKEVYPRFNMTAGLLIAPGWSHKADVAAKLQAACTGINGVYTAECILDISANTSDDVNATAYTAVKTAKENMGASSEHAIACWPMVKSGSNKLHMSAVMGALIAYTDADNGDVPNLSPSNKSFKITGTCLADGTEIIIDQNEGNVINSFGVCTAINMNGYKAWGNNTCAYPSSTDPKDRWIMVRRFFTWRSNSLI
;
A
#
# COMPACT_ATOMS: atom_id res chain seq x y z
N SER A 1 -15.64 -4.46 9.23
CA SER A 1 -14.83 -3.40 9.84
C SER A 1 -15.18 -2.10 9.15
N GLU A 2 -15.56 -1.11 9.94
CA GLU A 2 -15.79 0.23 9.40
C GLU A 2 -14.45 0.82 8.96
N ALA A 3 -14.50 1.44 7.81
CA ALA A 3 -13.39 2.20 7.30
C ALA A 3 -13.03 3.36 8.24
N PRO A 4 -11.75 3.72 8.38
CA PRO A 4 -11.39 4.87 9.17
C PRO A 4 -12.09 6.12 8.65
N THR A 5 -12.83 6.78 9.51
CA THR A 5 -13.42 8.09 9.20
C THR A 5 -12.47 9.17 9.65
N SER A 6 -11.45 9.46 8.83
CA SER A 6 -10.65 10.64 9.09
C SER A 6 -11.43 11.88 8.66
N LEU A 7 -11.81 12.69 9.66
CA LEU A 7 -12.41 14.01 9.42
C LEU A 7 -11.33 15.09 9.22
N THR A 8 -10.06 14.71 9.31
CA THR A 8 -8.93 15.64 9.20
C THR A 8 -8.61 15.87 7.74
N VAL A 9 -8.56 17.14 7.33
CA VAL A 9 -8.08 17.53 6.00
C VAL A 9 -6.60 17.16 5.92
N PRO A 10 -6.17 16.38 4.91
CA PRO A 10 -4.77 16.01 4.77
C PRO A 10 -3.87 17.21 4.54
N THR A 11 -2.65 17.16 5.10
CA THR A 11 -1.56 18.07 4.76
C THR A 11 -1.04 17.69 3.38
N GLU A 12 -0.99 18.65 2.46
CA GLU A 12 -0.60 18.39 1.08
C GLU A 12 0.87 18.74 0.83
N GLY A 13 1.54 17.92 0.02
CA GLY A 13 2.90 18.15 -0.43
C GLY A 13 3.24 17.30 -1.64
N SER A 14 4.29 17.68 -2.37
CA SER A 14 4.76 16.99 -3.57
C SER A 14 6.20 16.46 -3.47
N ALA A 15 7.03 17.00 -2.58
CA ALA A 15 8.42 16.56 -2.42
C ALA A 15 8.53 15.10 -2.00
N GLY A 16 7.61 14.62 -1.16
CA GLY A 16 7.50 13.24 -0.73
C GLY A 16 6.39 12.47 -1.44
N LEU A 17 6.07 12.80 -2.70
CA LEU A 17 5.02 12.11 -3.45
C LEU A 17 5.31 10.62 -3.54
N GLN A 18 4.43 9.81 -2.95
CA GLN A 18 4.54 8.37 -2.95
C GLN A 18 3.87 7.78 -4.18
N VAL A 19 4.57 6.87 -4.87
CA VAL A 19 4.01 5.98 -5.88
C VAL A 19 4.01 4.59 -5.29
N ILE A 20 2.83 4.03 -5.07
CA ILE A 20 2.60 2.84 -4.27
C ILE A 20 2.05 1.73 -5.15
N PHE A 21 2.77 0.61 -5.21
CA PHE A 21 2.43 -0.54 -6.03
C PHE A 21 1.87 -1.66 -5.16
N GLY A 22 0.81 -2.28 -5.60
CA GLY A 22 0.21 -3.39 -4.86
C GLY A 22 -1.19 -3.73 -5.35
N THR A 23 -2.02 -4.21 -4.44
CA THR A 23 -3.35 -4.71 -4.71
C THR A 23 -4.41 -3.91 -3.94
N ALA A 24 -5.43 -3.45 -4.64
CA ALA A 24 -6.55 -2.74 -4.04
C ALA A 24 -7.74 -3.69 -3.82
N ALA A 25 -8.61 -3.35 -2.87
CA ALA A 25 -9.86 -4.08 -2.60
C ALA A 25 -10.93 -3.73 -3.67
N ILE A 26 -10.61 -3.97 -4.92
CA ILE A 26 -11.41 -3.52 -6.08
C ILE A 26 -12.84 -4.08 -6.08
N HIS A 27 -13.08 -5.19 -5.41
CA HIS A 27 -14.42 -5.75 -5.27
C HIS A 27 -15.37 -4.81 -4.52
N ARG A 28 -14.85 -3.93 -3.68
CA ARG A 28 -15.61 -2.96 -2.90
C ARG A 28 -15.73 -1.57 -3.54
N ALA A 29 -15.02 -1.32 -4.63
CA ALA A 29 -15.06 -0.01 -5.30
C ALA A 29 -16.46 0.30 -5.84
N GLU A 30 -16.87 1.55 -5.73
CA GLU A 30 -18.18 2.02 -6.26
C GLU A 30 -18.20 1.91 -7.78
N LYS A 31 -17.12 2.32 -8.43
CA LYS A 31 -16.98 2.34 -9.86
C LYS A 31 -15.54 2.08 -10.25
N LEU A 32 -15.31 1.03 -11.05
CA LEU A 32 -13.99 0.72 -11.57
C LEU A 32 -13.86 1.23 -13.00
N GLU A 33 -13.04 2.27 -13.16
CA GLU A 33 -12.60 2.75 -14.47
C GLU A 33 -11.09 2.70 -14.51
N ASN A 34 -10.53 2.00 -15.51
CA ASN A 34 -9.08 1.91 -15.68
C ASN A 34 -8.38 1.50 -14.37
N ALA A 35 -8.83 0.39 -13.77
CA ALA A 35 -8.48 -0.03 -12.41
C ALA A 35 -6.97 -0.21 -12.20
N THR A 36 -6.20 -0.47 -13.26
CA THR A 36 -4.75 -0.69 -13.19
C THR A 36 -3.91 0.51 -13.62
N GLU A 37 -4.52 1.62 -14.01
CA GLU A 37 -3.80 2.87 -14.27
C GLU A 37 -3.36 3.56 -12.97
N PRO A 38 -2.22 4.25 -12.97
CA PRO A 38 -1.85 5.10 -11.84
C PRO A 38 -2.94 6.13 -11.53
N LYS A 39 -3.31 6.25 -10.26
CA LYS A 39 -4.35 7.18 -9.78
C LYS A 39 -3.78 8.11 -8.72
N LEU A 40 -3.94 9.41 -8.95
CA LEU A 40 -3.59 10.45 -7.99
C LEU A 40 -4.76 10.66 -7.03
N ILE A 41 -4.54 10.38 -5.76
CA ILE A 41 -5.59 10.31 -4.73
C ILE A 41 -5.30 11.32 -3.61
N TYR A 42 -6.27 12.18 -3.33
CA TYR A 42 -6.15 13.25 -2.33
C TYR A 42 -6.85 12.96 -1.01
N SER A 43 -7.72 11.94 -0.95
CA SER A 43 -8.46 11.65 0.26
C SER A 43 -8.81 10.17 0.37
N TYR A 44 -9.10 9.74 1.60
CA TYR A 44 -9.59 8.40 1.87
C TYR A 44 -10.88 8.09 1.09
N ASP A 45 -11.85 9.00 1.10
CA ASP A 45 -13.13 8.82 0.39
C ASP A 45 -12.92 8.61 -1.12
N GLU A 46 -12.00 9.35 -1.71
CA GLU A 46 -11.65 9.19 -3.13
C GLU A 46 -11.06 7.81 -3.42
N ALA A 47 -10.15 7.35 -2.56
CA ALA A 47 -9.54 6.01 -2.68
C ALA A 47 -10.59 4.90 -2.57
N VAL A 48 -11.49 4.99 -1.60
CA VAL A 48 -12.57 4.01 -1.38
C VAL A 48 -13.50 3.93 -2.58
N LYS A 49 -13.88 5.07 -3.14
CA LYS A 49 -14.78 5.12 -4.32
C LYS A 49 -14.14 4.52 -5.56
N GLN A 50 -12.87 4.86 -5.81
CA GLN A 50 -12.17 4.47 -7.03
C GLN A 50 -11.56 3.07 -6.97
N LEU A 51 -11.08 2.64 -5.81
CA LEU A 51 -10.31 1.40 -5.67
C LEU A 51 -10.82 0.46 -4.57
N GLY A 52 -11.70 0.93 -3.68
CA GLY A 52 -12.16 0.15 -2.55
C GLY A 52 -11.18 0.10 -1.39
N TYR A 53 -11.66 -0.33 -0.23
CA TYR A 53 -10.87 -0.49 0.99
C TYR A 53 -11.28 -1.75 1.77
N SER A 54 -10.29 -2.39 2.36
CA SER A 54 -10.43 -3.50 3.31
C SER A 54 -9.28 -3.46 4.31
N ASP A 55 -9.54 -3.87 5.55
CA ASP A 55 -8.48 -4.04 6.56
C ASP A 55 -7.66 -5.34 6.35
N ASP A 56 -8.00 -6.14 5.37
CA ASP A 56 -7.26 -7.34 5.01
C ASP A 56 -6.04 -6.96 4.14
N PHE A 57 -4.98 -6.51 4.81
CA PHE A 57 -3.77 -6.04 4.14
C PHE A 57 -2.93 -7.15 3.51
N ASP A 58 -3.13 -8.40 3.91
CA ASP A 58 -2.45 -9.54 3.28
C ASP A 58 -2.96 -9.75 1.84
N LYS A 59 -4.24 -9.55 1.61
CA LYS A 59 -4.84 -9.63 0.27
C LYS A 59 -4.73 -8.30 -0.49
N PHE A 60 -5.01 -7.19 0.19
CA PHE A 60 -5.18 -5.87 -0.42
C PHE A 60 -4.14 -4.90 0.14
N THR A 61 -2.91 -5.05 -0.36
CA THR A 61 -1.73 -4.39 0.19
C THR A 61 -1.74 -2.87 0.04
N LEU A 62 -2.41 -2.31 -0.97
CA LEU A 62 -2.54 -0.86 -1.11
C LEU A 62 -3.36 -0.23 0.03
N CYS A 63 -4.24 -1.02 0.65
CA CYS A 63 -5.09 -0.54 1.74
C CYS A 63 -4.30 -0.16 2.99
N GLU A 64 -3.14 -0.80 3.23
CA GLU A 64 -2.30 -0.40 4.37
C GLU A 64 -1.67 0.99 4.17
N SER A 65 -1.31 1.34 2.94
CA SER A 65 -0.83 2.68 2.63
C SER A 65 -1.95 3.73 2.67
N MET A 66 -3.16 3.38 2.24
CA MET A 66 -4.32 4.25 2.40
C MET A 66 -4.56 4.56 3.89
N LYS A 67 -4.48 3.54 4.75
CA LYS A 67 -4.60 3.72 6.20
C LYS A 67 -3.46 4.57 6.76
N ALA A 68 -2.23 4.26 6.43
CA ALA A 68 -1.06 4.99 6.92
C ALA A 68 -1.11 6.47 6.51
N CYS A 69 -1.44 6.75 5.25
CA CYS A 69 -1.42 8.12 4.70
C CYS A 69 -2.65 8.93 5.12
N PHE A 70 -3.85 8.38 5.01
CA PHE A 70 -5.08 9.15 5.21
C PHE A 70 -5.62 9.09 6.64
N ASP A 71 -5.43 7.97 7.33
CA ASP A 71 -5.93 7.82 8.70
C ASP A 71 -4.86 8.15 9.75
N ILE A 72 -3.67 7.58 9.64
CA ILE A 72 -2.62 7.70 10.66
C ILE A 72 -1.94 9.07 10.59
N PHE A 73 -1.48 9.51 9.42
CA PHE A 73 -0.71 10.75 9.25
C PHE A 73 -1.47 11.91 8.64
N ALA A 74 -2.60 11.69 7.98
CA ALA A 74 -3.35 12.70 7.25
C ALA A 74 -2.46 13.49 6.27
N VAL A 75 -1.84 12.78 5.32
CA VAL A 75 -0.98 13.34 4.27
C VAL A 75 -1.49 12.93 2.88
N ALA A 76 -1.44 13.85 1.94
CA ALA A 76 -1.87 13.67 0.56
C ALA A 76 -1.05 14.57 -0.39
N PRO A 77 -1.11 14.39 -1.71
CA PRO A 77 -1.68 13.23 -2.38
C PRO A 77 -0.76 12.02 -2.32
N ILE A 78 -1.30 10.86 -2.72
CA ILE A 78 -0.52 9.65 -3.03
C ILE A 78 -0.91 9.16 -4.42
N ILE A 79 -0.02 8.43 -5.08
CA ILE A 79 -0.34 7.74 -6.32
C ILE A 79 -0.43 6.25 -6.03
N LEU A 80 -1.59 5.67 -6.32
CA LEU A 80 -1.86 4.26 -6.17
C LEU A 80 -1.82 3.57 -7.53
N VAL A 81 -1.01 2.52 -7.63
CA VAL A 81 -0.90 1.66 -8.82
C VAL A 81 -1.40 0.27 -8.43
N ASN A 82 -2.66 0.02 -8.73
CA ASN A 82 -3.29 -1.27 -8.47
C ASN A 82 -2.96 -2.26 -9.58
N VAL A 83 -2.51 -3.45 -9.20
CA VAL A 83 -2.13 -4.53 -10.12
C VAL A 83 -3.23 -5.59 -10.25
N LEU A 84 -4.18 -5.60 -9.32
CA LEU A 84 -5.32 -6.53 -9.34
C LEU A 84 -6.33 -6.08 -10.41
N ASP A 85 -6.37 -6.84 -11.50
CA ASP A 85 -7.11 -6.47 -12.71
C ASP A 85 -8.43 -7.24 -12.80
N PRO A 86 -9.60 -6.55 -12.72
CA PRO A 86 -10.90 -7.19 -12.85
C PRO A 86 -11.16 -7.75 -14.25
N ASN A 87 -10.37 -7.36 -15.25
CA ASN A 87 -10.46 -7.85 -16.62
C ASN A 87 -9.50 -9.00 -16.93
N SER A 88 -8.62 -9.34 -15.99
CA SER A 88 -7.74 -10.51 -16.11
C SER A 88 -8.49 -11.79 -15.72
N SER A 89 -8.53 -12.77 -16.61
CA SER A 89 -9.12 -14.07 -16.32
C SER A 89 -8.36 -14.88 -15.25
N THR A 90 -7.12 -14.48 -14.95
CA THR A 90 -6.33 -15.03 -13.85
C THR A 90 -6.74 -14.41 -12.52
N HIS A 91 -7.06 -13.13 -12.50
CA HIS A 91 -7.39 -12.40 -11.26
C HIS A 91 -8.87 -12.50 -10.87
N ALA A 92 -9.76 -12.65 -11.85
CA ALA A 92 -11.19 -12.67 -11.63
C ALA A 92 -11.88 -13.73 -12.50
N THR A 93 -13.00 -14.24 -11.99
CA THR A 93 -13.84 -15.21 -12.70
C THR A 93 -15.21 -14.59 -12.94
N LYS A 94 -15.76 -14.81 -14.14
CA LYS A 94 -17.10 -14.36 -14.50
C LYS A 94 -18.13 -15.44 -14.22
N VAL A 95 -19.23 -15.05 -13.57
CA VAL A 95 -20.46 -15.83 -13.45
C VAL A 95 -21.48 -15.21 -14.42
N SER A 96 -21.77 -15.92 -15.50
CA SER A 96 -22.64 -15.39 -16.55
C SER A 96 -24.11 -15.39 -16.16
N SER A 97 -24.54 -16.32 -15.32
CA SER A 97 -25.91 -16.44 -14.85
C SER A 97 -25.97 -17.30 -13.59
N GLU A 98 -26.41 -16.69 -12.51
CA GLU A 98 -26.68 -17.36 -11.25
C GLU A 98 -28.15 -17.10 -10.87
N SER A 99 -28.90 -18.15 -10.59
CA SER A 99 -30.28 -18.01 -10.18
C SER A 99 -30.37 -17.50 -8.74
N TYR A 100 -31.25 -16.57 -8.47
CA TYR A 100 -31.51 -16.10 -7.12
C TYR A 100 -32.99 -16.22 -6.73
N THR A 101 -33.24 -16.36 -5.45
CA THR A 101 -34.55 -16.22 -4.83
C THR A 101 -34.42 -15.25 -3.66
N ALA A 102 -35.05 -14.09 -3.75
CA ALA A 102 -35.06 -13.12 -2.68
C ALA A 102 -36.05 -13.52 -1.57
N VAL A 103 -35.61 -13.42 -0.32
CA VAL A 103 -36.44 -13.58 0.87
C VAL A 103 -36.42 -12.27 1.61
N ASP A 104 -37.60 -11.70 1.88
CA ASP A 104 -37.71 -10.35 2.48
C ASP A 104 -36.92 -9.30 1.69
N ASP A 105 -36.99 -9.38 0.37
CA ASP A 105 -36.32 -8.50 -0.59
C ASP A 105 -34.78 -8.62 -0.62
N VAL A 106 -34.20 -9.67 -0.02
CA VAL A 106 -32.75 -9.85 0.09
C VAL A 106 -32.32 -11.19 -0.48
N PHE A 107 -31.20 -11.19 -1.18
CA PHE A 107 -30.45 -12.42 -1.52
C PHE A 107 -28.95 -12.16 -1.50
N THR A 108 -28.18 -13.25 -1.31
CA THR A 108 -26.71 -13.21 -1.29
C THR A 108 -26.20 -14.06 -2.43
N VAL A 109 -25.22 -13.55 -3.20
CA VAL A 109 -24.59 -14.32 -4.28
C VAL A 109 -23.68 -15.42 -3.69
N GLU A 110 -23.41 -16.44 -4.50
CA GLU A 110 -22.72 -17.65 -4.03
C GLU A 110 -21.22 -17.40 -3.81
N ASN A 111 -20.58 -16.57 -4.64
CA ASN A 111 -19.13 -16.42 -4.63
C ASN A 111 -18.67 -15.21 -3.83
N ALA A 112 -17.74 -15.48 -2.89
CA ALA A 112 -17.08 -14.44 -2.11
C ALA A 112 -16.21 -13.52 -3.01
N TYR A 113 -15.87 -12.34 -2.51
CA TYR A 113 -15.10 -11.32 -3.22
C TYR A 113 -15.77 -10.88 -4.52
N THR A 114 -17.10 -10.80 -4.48
CA THR A 114 -17.93 -10.30 -5.58
C THR A 114 -17.49 -8.88 -5.94
N ILE A 115 -17.21 -8.64 -7.21
CA ILE A 115 -16.87 -7.30 -7.67
C ILE A 115 -18.18 -6.50 -7.83
N LYS A 116 -18.43 -5.61 -6.89
CA LYS A 116 -19.66 -4.82 -6.77
C LYS A 116 -20.04 -4.12 -8.08
N SER A 117 -19.06 -3.51 -8.75
CA SER A 117 -19.27 -2.79 -10.01
C SER A 117 -19.63 -3.68 -11.19
N SER A 118 -19.42 -4.99 -11.08
CA SER A 118 -19.70 -5.96 -12.14
C SER A 118 -21.08 -6.59 -12.04
N ILE A 119 -21.84 -6.33 -10.97
CA ILE A 119 -23.15 -6.94 -10.73
C ILE A 119 -24.15 -6.39 -11.74
N GLU A 120 -24.83 -7.32 -12.43
CA GLU A 120 -25.91 -7.01 -13.36
C GLU A 120 -27.13 -7.89 -13.04
N ILE A 121 -28.25 -7.24 -12.81
CA ILE A 121 -29.55 -7.88 -12.66
C ILE A 121 -30.46 -7.28 -13.74
N GLY A 122 -31.02 -8.12 -14.60
CA GLY A 122 -31.71 -7.69 -15.82
C GLY A 122 -32.71 -6.56 -15.62
N GLY A 123 -32.43 -5.42 -16.25
CA GLY A 123 -33.28 -4.24 -16.23
C GLY A 123 -33.25 -3.43 -14.93
N LEU A 124 -32.46 -3.82 -13.92
CA LEU A 124 -32.34 -3.10 -12.65
C LEU A 124 -31.05 -2.27 -12.61
N VAL A 125 -31.10 -1.15 -11.91
CA VAL A 125 -29.99 -0.20 -11.74
C VAL A 125 -29.57 -0.16 -10.29
N ARG A 126 -28.27 -0.37 -10.02
CA ARG A 126 -27.73 -0.28 -8.66
C ARG A 126 -27.96 1.11 -8.07
N ASP A 127 -28.23 1.14 -6.78
CA ASP A 127 -28.54 2.34 -5.97
C ASP A 127 -29.87 3.02 -6.31
N THR A 128 -30.55 2.58 -7.36
CA THR A 128 -31.91 2.99 -7.69
C THR A 128 -32.90 1.86 -7.38
N ASP A 129 -32.64 0.67 -7.87
CA ASP A 129 -33.50 -0.50 -7.74
C ASP A 129 -33.04 -1.46 -6.65
N TYR A 130 -31.75 -1.54 -6.39
CA TYR A 130 -31.17 -2.40 -5.38
C TYR A 130 -29.90 -1.78 -4.81
N THR A 131 -29.56 -2.21 -3.59
CA THR A 131 -28.29 -1.86 -2.93
C THR A 131 -27.44 -3.11 -2.74
N VAL A 132 -26.13 -2.90 -2.62
CA VAL A 132 -25.13 -3.95 -2.42
C VAL A 132 -24.35 -3.69 -1.15
N GLU A 133 -24.30 -4.68 -0.28
CA GLU A 133 -23.44 -4.75 0.89
C GLU A 133 -22.63 -6.03 0.85
N PHE A 134 -21.55 -6.12 1.63
CA PHE A 134 -20.79 -7.35 1.77
C PHE A 134 -21.08 -8.00 3.13
N ASP A 135 -21.31 -9.32 3.12
CA ASP A 135 -21.43 -10.10 4.35
C ASP A 135 -20.06 -10.42 4.97
N SER A 136 -20.06 -11.15 6.07
CA SER A 136 -18.82 -11.55 6.76
C SER A 136 -17.94 -12.50 5.96
N GLU A 137 -18.46 -13.12 4.92
CA GLU A 137 -17.75 -14.00 4.00
C GLU A 137 -17.31 -13.30 2.71
N GLU A 138 -17.42 -11.96 2.64
CA GLU A 138 -17.11 -11.16 1.46
C GLU A 138 -18.01 -11.46 0.25
N LYS A 139 -19.21 -11.99 0.49
CA LYS A 139 -20.22 -12.18 -0.55
C LYS A 139 -21.09 -10.94 -0.69
N ALA A 140 -21.48 -10.59 -1.90
CA ALA A 140 -22.41 -9.50 -2.14
C ALA A 140 -23.82 -9.88 -1.66
N LYS A 141 -24.33 -9.11 -0.71
CA LYS A 141 -25.69 -9.15 -0.23
C LYS A 141 -26.48 -8.06 -0.94
N ILE A 142 -27.49 -8.45 -1.68
CA ILE A 142 -28.29 -7.56 -2.53
C ILE A 142 -29.67 -7.37 -1.90
N THR A 143 -30.05 -6.11 -1.70
CA THR A 143 -31.37 -5.72 -1.18
C THR A 143 -32.14 -5.02 -2.28
N LEU A 144 -33.28 -5.57 -2.65
CA LEU A 144 -34.21 -4.97 -3.62
C LEU A 144 -34.98 -3.83 -2.93
N VAL A 145 -34.96 -2.62 -3.49
CA VAL A 145 -35.51 -1.44 -2.82
C VAL A 145 -36.64 -0.75 -3.60
N SER A 146 -36.60 -0.76 -4.95
CA SER A 146 -37.69 -0.19 -5.74
C SER A 146 -38.89 -1.13 -5.85
N ALA A 147 -40.08 -0.59 -6.15
CA ALA A 147 -41.27 -1.39 -6.37
C ALA A 147 -41.08 -2.37 -7.54
N THR A 148 -40.40 -1.95 -8.61
CA THR A 148 -40.08 -2.80 -9.76
C THR A 148 -39.16 -3.96 -9.36
N ALA A 149 -38.12 -3.67 -8.57
CA ALA A 149 -37.16 -4.69 -8.10
C ALA A 149 -37.83 -5.69 -7.17
N LYS A 150 -38.64 -5.22 -6.21
CA LYS A 150 -39.37 -6.07 -5.23
C LYS A 150 -40.35 -7.02 -5.91
N GLY A 151 -40.85 -6.68 -7.09
CA GLY A 151 -41.66 -7.58 -7.92
C GLY A 151 -40.87 -8.73 -8.55
N LYS A 152 -39.54 -8.65 -8.57
CA LYS A 152 -38.63 -9.67 -9.13
C LYS A 152 -37.99 -10.50 -8.03
N THR A 153 -38.80 -11.28 -7.32
CA THR A 153 -38.35 -12.13 -6.20
C THR A 153 -37.49 -13.31 -6.65
N THR A 154 -37.57 -13.70 -7.91
CA THR A 154 -36.71 -14.71 -8.56
C THR A 154 -36.15 -14.16 -9.85
N GLY A 155 -34.97 -14.57 -10.21
CA GLY A 155 -34.32 -14.13 -11.45
C GLY A 155 -32.90 -14.67 -11.54
N THR A 156 -32.12 -14.00 -12.37
CA THR A 156 -30.69 -14.32 -12.54
C THR A 156 -29.85 -13.07 -12.34
N VAL A 157 -28.67 -13.26 -11.81
CA VAL A 157 -27.66 -12.23 -11.61
C VAL A 157 -26.38 -12.68 -12.31
N SER A 158 -25.69 -11.75 -12.95
CA SER A 158 -24.34 -11.94 -13.47
C SER A 158 -23.36 -11.04 -12.74
N TYR A 159 -22.13 -11.49 -12.57
CA TYR A 159 -21.09 -10.74 -11.87
C TYR A 159 -19.73 -11.37 -12.10
N LYS A 160 -18.70 -10.65 -11.73
CA LYS A 160 -17.33 -11.19 -11.56
C LYS A 160 -17.01 -11.27 -10.08
N TYR A 161 -16.10 -12.18 -9.72
CA TYR A 161 -15.53 -12.27 -8.38
C TYR A 161 -14.02 -12.47 -8.45
N LEU A 162 -13.30 -12.01 -7.43
CA LEU A 162 -11.86 -12.16 -7.37
C LEU A 162 -11.47 -13.59 -7.05
N ASN A 163 -10.46 -14.10 -7.76
CA ASN A 163 -9.84 -15.38 -7.47
C ASN A 163 -8.90 -15.23 -6.27
N ILE A 164 -9.20 -15.95 -5.19
CA ILE A 164 -8.41 -15.96 -3.97
C ILE A 164 -7.78 -17.34 -3.81
N SER A 165 -6.48 -17.36 -3.55
CA SER A 165 -5.72 -18.58 -3.25
C SER A 165 -5.12 -18.46 -1.85
N GLY A 166 -5.73 -19.17 -0.90
CA GLY A 166 -5.36 -19.07 0.52
C GLY A 166 -5.57 -17.66 1.06
N GLU A 167 -4.52 -17.04 1.56
CA GLU A 167 -4.54 -15.69 2.15
C GLU A 167 -4.24 -14.57 1.14
N ARG A 168 -4.16 -14.88 -0.17
CA ARG A 168 -3.73 -13.92 -1.18
C ARG A 168 -4.66 -13.88 -2.40
N THR A 169 -4.60 -12.75 -3.13
CA THR A 169 -5.14 -12.63 -4.49
C THR A 169 -4.28 -13.42 -5.48
N ALA A 170 -4.74 -13.50 -6.73
CA ALA A 170 -3.99 -14.19 -7.79
C ALA A 170 -2.88 -13.33 -8.43
N VAL A 171 -2.63 -12.13 -7.92
CA VAL A 171 -1.54 -11.27 -8.42
C VAL A 171 -0.19 -11.91 -8.09
N THR A 172 0.68 -11.96 -9.09
CA THR A 172 2.01 -12.54 -8.97
C THR A 172 3.07 -11.47 -8.73
N GLU A 173 4.20 -11.90 -8.17
CA GLU A 173 5.38 -11.06 -7.98
C GLU A 173 5.88 -10.47 -9.31
N THR A 174 5.86 -11.25 -10.39
CA THR A 174 6.23 -10.77 -11.74
C THR A 174 5.31 -9.65 -12.21
N GLU A 175 4.01 -9.74 -11.93
CA GLU A 175 3.06 -8.68 -12.29
C GLU A 175 3.32 -7.38 -11.52
N ILE A 176 3.70 -7.47 -10.24
CA ILE A 176 4.12 -6.31 -9.45
C ILE A 176 5.40 -5.69 -10.06
N ILE A 177 6.40 -6.50 -10.39
CA ILE A 177 7.65 -6.04 -11.00
C ILE A 177 7.36 -5.29 -12.31
N ASN A 178 6.50 -5.84 -13.15
CA ASN A 178 6.11 -5.19 -14.40
C ASN A 178 5.36 -3.87 -14.17
N ALA A 179 4.51 -3.83 -13.14
CA ALA A 179 3.74 -2.63 -12.80
C ALA A 179 4.63 -1.47 -12.33
N ILE A 180 5.80 -1.75 -11.74
CA ILE A 180 6.74 -0.72 -11.30
C ILE A 180 7.23 0.14 -12.48
N ASN A 181 7.25 -0.39 -13.70
CA ASN A 181 7.53 0.40 -14.91
C ASN A 181 6.57 1.57 -15.13
N LYS A 182 5.37 1.54 -14.51
CA LYS A 182 4.39 2.63 -14.61
C LYS A 182 4.82 3.90 -13.89
N VAL A 183 5.93 3.90 -13.16
CA VAL A 183 6.49 5.13 -12.59
C VAL A 183 6.75 6.18 -13.67
N LYS A 184 7.07 5.76 -14.89
CA LYS A 184 7.26 6.65 -16.05
C LYS A 184 5.99 7.38 -16.49
N GLU A 185 4.81 6.92 -16.06
CA GLU A 185 3.52 7.54 -16.40
C GLU A 185 3.15 8.68 -15.45
N VAL A 186 3.83 8.82 -14.31
CA VAL A 186 3.52 9.81 -13.28
C VAL A 186 3.63 11.23 -13.81
N TYR A 187 4.77 11.57 -14.39
CA TYR A 187 4.98 12.92 -14.92
C TYR A 187 4.03 13.24 -16.10
N PRO A 188 3.91 12.41 -17.14
CA PRO A 188 2.99 12.68 -18.23
C PRO A 188 1.53 12.78 -17.83
N ARG A 189 1.09 12.02 -16.84
CA ARG A 189 -0.32 12.04 -16.38
C ARG A 189 -0.63 13.18 -15.44
N PHE A 190 0.27 13.48 -14.51
CA PHE A 190 -0.04 14.35 -13.36
C PHE A 190 0.81 15.61 -13.29
N ASN A 191 1.81 15.75 -14.14
CA ASN A 191 2.76 16.84 -14.10
C ASN A 191 3.44 16.97 -12.72
N MET A 192 3.74 15.83 -12.13
CA MET A 192 4.38 15.71 -10.81
C MET A 192 5.54 14.73 -10.90
N THR A 193 6.53 14.91 -10.04
CA THR A 193 7.71 14.04 -9.97
C THR A 193 7.56 13.06 -8.81
N ALA A 194 7.80 11.77 -9.06
CA ALA A 194 7.80 10.76 -8.00
C ALA A 194 8.90 11.07 -6.96
N GLY A 195 8.54 11.03 -5.68
CA GLY A 195 9.50 11.20 -4.57
C GLY A 195 9.89 9.88 -3.93
N LEU A 196 8.93 9.02 -3.68
CA LEU A 196 9.11 7.73 -3.02
C LEU A 196 8.40 6.63 -3.81
N LEU A 197 9.09 5.51 -4.03
CA LEU A 197 8.54 4.30 -4.63
C LEU A 197 8.41 3.24 -3.54
N ILE A 198 7.21 2.75 -3.28
CA ILE A 198 6.99 1.73 -2.24
C ILE A 198 6.06 0.63 -2.75
N ALA A 199 6.25 -0.57 -2.22
CA ALA A 199 5.41 -1.72 -2.49
C ALA A 199 5.23 -2.56 -1.21
N PRO A 200 4.53 -2.04 -0.18
CA PRO A 200 4.31 -2.77 1.07
C PRO A 200 3.62 -4.12 0.78
N GLY A 201 4.08 -5.18 1.43
CA GLY A 201 3.61 -6.55 1.19
C GLY A 201 4.32 -7.26 0.04
N TRP A 202 5.16 -6.57 -0.73
CA TRP A 202 5.89 -7.10 -1.89
C TRP A 202 7.39 -6.80 -1.84
N SER A 203 7.79 -5.65 -1.29
CA SER A 203 9.18 -5.16 -1.35
C SER A 203 10.19 -5.97 -0.54
N HIS A 204 9.74 -6.90 0.31
CA HIS A 204 10.59 -7.84 1.01
C HIS A 204 11.09 -9.01 0.12
N LYS A 205 10.50 -9.17 -1.04
CA LYS A 205 10.94 -10.12 -2.06
C LYS A 205 12.14 -9.54 -2.80
N ALA A 206 13.21 -10.31 -2.94
CA ALA A 206 14.47 -9.84 -3.52
C ALA A 206 14.30 -9.26 -4.93
N ASP A 207 13.51 -9.89 -5.79
CA ASP A 207 13.30 -9.42 -7.17
C ASP A 207 12.50 -8.12 -7.22
N VAL A 208 11.52 -7.94 -6.35
CA VAL A 208 10.77 -6.69 -6.22
C VAL A 208 11.68 -5.58 -5.68
N ALA A 209 12.46 -5.88 -4.65
CA ALA A 209 13.44 -4.94 -4.09
C ALA A 209 14.45 -4.48 -5.14
N ALA A 210 14.97 -5.41 -5.95
CA ALA A 210 15.89 -5.08 -7.07
C ALA A 210 15.21 -4.15 -8.08
N LYS A 211 13.97 -4.44 -8.46
CA LYS A 211 13.21 -3.61 -9.40
C LYS A 211 12.94 -2.21 -8.88
N LEU A 212 12.52 -2.08 -7.61
CA LEU A 212 12.30 -0.78 -6.99
C LEU A 212 13.58 0.06 -6.97
N GLN A 213 14.70 -0.54 -6.58
CA GLN A 213 16.00 0.16 -6.56
C GLN A 213 16.42 0.60 -7.97
N ALA A 214 16.28 -0.27 -8.95
CA ALA A 214 16.59 0.07 -10.34
C ALA A 214 15.68 1.16 -10.91
N ALA A 215 14.42 1.19 -10.50
CA ALA A 215 13.43 2.17 -10.96
C ALA A 215 13.62 3.58 -10.38
N CYS A 216 14.47 3.75 -9.37
CA CYS A 216 14.70 5.04 -8.73
C CYS A 216 15.43 6.04 -9.63
N THR A 217 16.21 5.59 -10.61
CA THR A 217 17.01 6.46 -11.47
C THR A 217 16.57 6.39 -12.92
N GLY A 218 16.81 7.46 -13.67
CA GLY A 218 16.48 7.52 -15.10
C GLY A 218 14.97 7.54 -15.38
N ILE A 219 14.14 7.94 -14.45
CA ILE A 219 12.70 8.09 -14.66
C ILE A 219 12.47 9.15 -15.74
N ASN A 220 11.77 8.77 -16.81
CA ASN A 220 11.61 9.62 -18.00
C ASN A 220 12.97 10.15 -18.57
N GLY A 221 14.06 9.44 -18.30
CA GLY A 221 15.41 9.77 -18.73
C GLY A 221 16.15 10.77 -17.87
N VAL A 222 15.49 11.44 -16.91
CA VAL A 222 16.04 12.59 -16.18
C VAL A 222 15.78 12.60 -14.68
N TYR A 223 14.63 12.08 -14.21
CA TYR A 223 14.25 12.19 -12.80
C TYR A 223 14.75 11.04 -11.94
N THR A 224 14.91 11.30 -10.66
CA THR A 224 15.33 10.35 -9.63
C THR A 224 14.34 10.36 -8.47
N ALA A 225 14.11 9.21 -7.88
CA ALA A 225 13.32 9.02 -6.66
C ALA A 225 14.09 8.15 -5.67
N GLU A 226 13.59 8.03 -4.46
CA GLU A 226 14.03 7.04 -3.48
C GLU A 226 12.95 5.96 -3.35
N CYS A 227 13.34 4.77 -2.87
CA CYS A 227 12.40 3.70 -2.54
C CYS A 227 12.51 3.29 -1.07
N ILE A 228 11.46 2.67 -0.57
CA ILE A 228 11.43 2.12 0.78
C ILE A 228 11.18 0.61 0.66
N LEU A 229 12.04 -0.18 1.31
CA LEU A 229 12.02 -1.63 1.28
C LEU A 229 11.75 -2.18 2.68
N ASP A 230 11.04 -3.29 2.76
CA ASP A 230 10.88 -4.02 4.01
C ASP A 230 11.83 -5.22 4.05
N ILE A 231 12.46 -5.42 5.20
CA ILE A 231 13.11 -6.70 5.52
C ILE A 231 12.03 -7.57 6.15
N SER A 232 11.81 -8.76 5.62
CA SER A 232 10.75 -9.66 6.09
C SER A 232 10.94 -10.02 7.57
N ALA A 233 9.83 -9.98 8.30
CA ALA A 233 9.71 -10.51 9.65
C ALA A 233 8.82 -11.77 9.68
N ASN A 234 8.69 -12.45 8.55
CA ASN A 234 7.89 -13.66 8.36
C ASN A 234 8.80 -14.87 8.14
N THR A 235 8.72 -15.86 9.04
CA THR A 235 9.49 -17.11 8.96
C THR A 235 9.18 -17.94 7.72
N SER A 236 8.04 -17.69 7.05
CA SER A 236 7.67 -18.37 5.80
C SER A 236 8.46 -17.85 4.59
N ASP A 237 9.09 -16.70 4.69
CA ASP A 237 9.94 -16.14 3.64
C ASP A 237 11.36 -16.73 3.75
N ASP A 238 11.98 -17.04 2.61
CA ASP A 238 13.34 -17.57 2.56
C ASP A 238 14.36 -16.60 3.18
N VAL A 239 14.17 -15.31 2.93
CA VAL A 239 14.98 -14.23 3.50
C VAL A 239 14.14 -13.49 4.53
N ASN A 240 14.52 -13.63 5.80
CA ASN A 240 13.79 -13.00 6.91
C ASN A 240 14.70 -12.75 8.10
N ALA A 241 14.23 -11.90 9.01
CA ALA A 241 14.82 -11.68 10.32
C ALA A 241 13.74 -11.70 11.39
N THR A 242 13.90 -12.53 12.42
CA THR A 242 12.99 -12.61 13.57
C THR A 242 13.61 -12.04 14.84
N ALA A 243 14.87 -11.59 14.77
CA ALA A 243 15.60 -10.90 15.81
C ALA A 243 16.49 -9.83 15.19
N TYR A 244 16.78 -8.77 15.93
CA TYR A 244 17.60 -7.67 15.43
C TYR A 244 18.98 -8.11 14.96
N THR A 245 19.55 -9.15 15.56
CA THR A 245 20.85 -9.71 15.19
C THR A 245 20.89 -10.36 13.80
N ALA A 246 19.72 -10.73 13.25
CA ALA A 246 19.61 -11.35 11.92
C ALA A 246 19.34 -10.34 10.80
N VAL A 247 19.11 -9.07 11.12
CA VAL A 247 18.71 -8.03 10.17
C VAL A 247 19.79 -7.75 9.13
N LYS A 248 21.05 -7.73 9.52
CA LYS A 248 22.18 -7.51 8.61
C LYS A 248 22.21 -8.53 7.48
N THR A 249 22.17 -9.82 7.84
CA THR A 249 22.21 -10.92 6.87
C THR A 249 20.98 -10.90 5.95
N ALA A 250 19.80 -10.62 6.50
CA ALA A 250 18.59 -10.51 5.71
C ALA A 250 18.66 -9.34 4.71
N LYS A 251 19.15 -8.18 5.13
CA LYS A 251 19.39 -7.03 4.25
C LYS A 251 20.31 -7.40 3.08
N GLU A 252 21.42 -8.04 3.38
CA GLU A 252 22.41 -8.45 2.36
C GLU A 252 21.82 -9.47 1.39
N ASN A 253 21.10 -10.47 1.91
CA ASN A 253 20.52 -11.55 1.11
C ASN A 253 19.37 -11.08 0.21
N MET A 254 18.63 -10.04 0.60
CA MET A 254 17.62 -9.46 -0.27
C MET A 254 18.18 -8.46 -1.30
N GLY A 255 19.46 -8.12 -1.21
CA GLY A 255 20.11 -7.19 -2.13
C GLY A 255 19.75 -5.72 -1.93
N ALA A 256 19.37 -5.33 -0.72
CA ALA A 256 19.10 -3.93 -0.36
C ALA A 256 20.43 -3.19 -0.16
N SER A 257 20.88 -2.44 -1.15
CA SER A 257 22.23 -1.85 -1.17
C SER A 257 22.33 -0.45 -1.78
N SER A 258 21.27 0.04 -2.41
CA SER A 258 21.29 1.34 -3.12
C SER A 258 21.27 2.51 -2.14
N GLU A 259 21.95 3.59 -2.50
CA GLU A 259 21.85 4.89 -1.85
C GLU A 259 20.46 5.52 -2.02
N HIS A 260 19.69 5.03 -2.97
CA HIS A 260 18.31 5.45 -3.22
C HIS A 260 17.28 4.59 -2.47
N ALA A 261 17.72 3.68 -1.62
CA ALA A 261 16.83 2.78 -0.88
C ALA A 261 16.91 3.00 0.62
N ILE A 262 15.76 2.90 1.26
CA ILE A 262 15.57 2.94 2.70
C ILE A 262 15.02 1.58 3.12
N ALA A 263 15.75 0.80 3.90
CA ALA A 263 15.28 -0.48 4.42
C ALA A 263 14.69 -0.31 5.82
N CYS A 264 13.60 -1.01 6.08
CA CYS A 264 12.87 -0.98 7.35
C CYS A 264 12.68 -2.38 7.92
N TRP A 265 12.72 -2.51 9.23
CA TRP A 265 12.43 -3.72 9.98
C TRP A 265 12.02 -3.36 11.42
N PRO A 266 11.09 -4.09 12.09
CA PRO A 266 10.21 -5.17 11.62
C PRO A 266 8.86 -4.65 11.12
N MET A 267 7.78 -5.44 11.25
CA MET A 267 6.41 -4.96 11.06
C MET A 267 5.97 -4.12 12.25
N VAL A 268 4.91 -3.33 12.05
CA VAL A 268 4.34 -2.45 13.07
C VAL A 268 2.88 -2.78 13.33
N LYS A 269 2.39 -2.38 14.50
CA LYS A 269 0.97 -2.45 14.85
C LYS A 269 0.39 -1.04 14.91
N SER A 270 -0.84 -0.91 14.42
CA SER A 270 -1.69 0.24 14.65
C SER A 270 -3.04 -0.27 15.16
N GLY A 271 -3.24 -0.24 16.47
CA GLY A 271 -4.36 -0.91 17.12
C GLY A 271 -4.35 -2.42 16.84
N SER A 272 -5.40 -2.94 16.25
CA SER A 272 -5.54 -4.36 15.87
C SER A 272 -4.89 -4.71 14.53
N ASN A 273 -4.46 -3.73 13.75
CA ASN A 273 -3.89 -3.94 12.42
C ASN A 273 -2.38 -4.10 12.49
N LYS A 274 -1.86 -4.99 11.65
CA LYS A 274 -0.42 -5.12 11.36
C LYS A 274 -0.14 -4.48 10.00
N LEU A 275 0.90 -3.63 9.95
CA LEU A 275 1.34 -2.97 8.72
C LEU A 275 2.82 -3.26 8.49
N HIS A 276 3.22 -3.25 7.23
CA HIS A 276 4.63 -3.18 6.88
C HIS A 276 5.17 -1.80 7.26
N MET A 277 6.37 -1.76 7.80
CA MET A 277 6.96 -0.48 8.23
C MET A 277 7.14 0.49 7.07
N SER A 278 7.36 0.00 5.84
CA SER A 278 7.49 0.85 4.65
C SER A 278 6.26 1.72 4.39
N ALA A 279 5.06 1.19 4.65
CA ALA A 279 3.82 1.96 4.49
C ALA A 279 3.75 3.15 5.45
N VAL A 280 4.10 2.92 6.72
CA VAL A 280 4.08 3.95 7.76
C VAL A 280 5.26 4.90 7.60
N MET A 281 6.43 4.40 7.22
CA MET A 281 7.63 5.22 6.95
C MET A 281 7.40 6.16 5.76
N GLY A 282 6.79 5.68 4.69
CA GLY A 282 6.42 6.50 3.54
C GLY A 282 5.49 7.64 3.92
N ALA A 283 4.47 7.34 4.72
CA ALA A 283 3.54 8.35 5.23
C ALA A 283 4.23 9.37 6.15
N LEU A 284 5.11 8.92 7.05
CA LEU A 284 5.89 9.80 7.92
C LEU A 284 6.79 10.75 7.12
N ILE A 285 7.52 10.21 6.14
CA ILE A 285 8.42 11.01 5.31
C ILE A 285 7.63 12.04 4.51
N ALA A 286 6.55 11.64 3.85
CA ALA A 286 5.70 12.54 3.09
C ALA A 286 5.09 13.64 3.96
N TYR A 287 4.60 13.28 5.14
CA TYR A 287 4.06 14.23 6.11
C TYR A 287 5.13 15.22 6.60
N THR A 288 6.32 14.70 6.95
CA THR A 288 7.44 15.53 7.43
C THR A 288 7.85 16.57 6.39
N ASP A 289 7.94 16.17 5.12
CA ASP A 289 8.26 17.09 4.04
C ASP A 289 7.18 18.16 3.84
N ALA A 290 5.92 17.72 3.79
CA ALA A 290 4.78 18.63 3.58
C ALA A 290 4.66 19.65 4.71
N ASP A 291 4.84 19.22 5.96
CA ASP A 291 4.80 20.09 7.14
C ASP A 291 6.02 21.03 7.24
N ASN A 292 7.09 20.70 6.53
CA ASN A 292 8.33 21.51 6.46
C ASN A 292 8.37 22.40 5.20
N GLY A 293 7.25 22.95 4.79
CA GLY A 293 7.17 23.82 3.60
C GLY A 293 7.44 23.08 2.29
N ASP A 294 7.19 21.77 2.26
CA ASP A 294 7.43 20.88 1.11
C ASP A 294 8.91 20.80 0.69
N VAL A 295 9.81 20.87 1.67
CA VAL A 295 11.26 20.74 1.48
C VAL A 295 11.76 19.46 2.18
N PRO A 296 12.34 18.49 1.45
CA PRO A 296 12.72 17.19 1.99
C PRO A 296 14.13 17.18 2.63
N ASN A 297 14.37 18.09 3.57
CA ASN A 297 15.67 18.27 4.22
C ASN A 297 15.68 17.86 5.70
N LEU A 298 14.60 17.23 6.19
CA LEU A 298 14.53 16.72 7.55
C LEU A 298 14.63 15.19 7.56
N SER A 299 15.36 14.67 8.55
CA SER A 299 15.44 13.23 8.78
C SER A 299 14.11 12.67 9.30
N PRO A 300 13.71 11.46 8.90
CA PRO A 300 12.60 10.76 9.53
C PRO A 300 12.94 10.28 10.95
N SER A 301 14.23 10.17 11.27
CA SER A 301 14.71 9.67 12.58
C SER A 301 14.27 10.59 13.71
N ASN A 302 13.88 9.97 14.82
CA ASN A 302 13.41 10.65 16.03
C ASN A 302 12.12 11.47 15.84
N LYS A 303 11.38 11.21 14.79
CA LYS A 303 10.05 11.75 14.57
C LYS A 303 8.99 10.86 15.20
N SER A 304 7.87 11.44 15.63
CA SER A 304 6.73 10.69 16.12
C SER A 304 6.26 9.69 15.08
N PHE A 305 6.35 8.41 15.45
CA PHE A 305 5.91 7.30 14.61
C PHE A 305 4.61 6.77 15.17
N LYS A 306 3.50 7.13 14.53
CA LYS A 306 2.16 6.94 15.06
C LYS A 306 1.69 5.49 15.01
N ILE A 307 2.40 4.62 15.71
CA ILE A 307 2.15 3.19 15.83
C ILE A 307 1.94 2.80 17.30
N THR A 308 1.42 1.60 17.53
CA THR A 308 1.15 1.08 18.88
C THR A 308 2.08 -0.06 19.30
N GLY A 309 2.91 -0.55 18.37
CA GLY A 309 3.84 -1.63 18.66
C GLY A 309 4.68 -2.02 17.45
N THR A 310 5.69 -2.82 17.70
CA THR A 310 6.53 -3.49 16.70
C THR A 310 6.39 -5.00 16.85
N CYS A 311 6.34 -5.73 15.75
CA CYS A 311 6.01 -7.16 15.77
C CYS A 311 6.58 -7.94 14.57
N LEU A 312 6.55 -9.26 14.71
CA LEU A 312 6.73 -10.19 13.60
C LEU A 312 5.43 -10.31 12.78
N ALA A 313 5.52 -10.96 11.63
CA ALA A 313 4.37 -11.18 10.75
C ALA A 313 3.23 -11.97 11.42
N ASP A 314 3.54 -12.89 12.33
CA ASP A 314 2.55 -13.64 13.11
C ASP A 314 1.91 -12.85 14.27
N GLY A 315 2.33 -11.59 14.45
CA GLY A 315 1.85 -10.71 15.51
C GLY A 315 2.64 -10.81 16.82
N THR A 316 3.64 -11.67 16.91
CA THR A 316 4.54 -11.75 18.08
C THR A 316 5.20 -10.39 18.29
N GLU A 317 5.02 -9.82 19.49
CA GLU A 317 5.61 -8.53 19.84
C GLU A 317 7.14 -8.61 19.88
N ILE A 318 7.78 -7.60 19.29
CA ILE A 318 9.22 -7.36 19.43
C ILE A 318 9.41 -6.00 20.07
N ILE A 319 10.14 -5.98 21.20
CA ILE A 319 10.53 -4.74 21.86
C ILE A 319 11.96 -4.45 21.44
N ILE A 320 12.17 -3.28 20.87
CA ILE A 320 13.49 -2.80 20.43
C ILE A 320 13.88 -1.63 21.33
N ASP A 321 14.90 -1.80 22.12
CA ASP A 321 15.44 -0.70 22.93
C ASP A 321 16.38 0.19 22.09
N GLN A 322 16.80 1.29 22.65
CA GLN A 322 17.65 2.26 21.95
C GLN A 322 18.98 1.64 21.50
N ASN A 323 19.58 0.77 22.31
CA ASN A 323 20.83 0.10 21.95
C ASN A 323 20.66 -0.84 20.77
N GLU A 324 19.61 -1.66 20.78
CA GLU A 324 19.27 -2.56 19.67
C GLU A 324 18.90 -1.76 18.42
N GLY A 325 18.18 -0.66 18.58
CA GLY A 325 17.87 0.28 17.49
C GLY A 325 19.13 0.86 16.86
N ASN A 326 20.13 1.23 17.66
CA ASN A 326 21.40 1.71 17.16
C ASN A 326 22.20 0.62 16.42
N VAL A 327 22.11 -0.63 16.87
CA VAL A 327 22.72 -1.77 16.15
C VAL A 327 22.05 -1.96 14.80
N ILE A 328 20.73 -1.94 14.73
CA ILE A 328 19.99 -2.01 13.47
C ILE A 328 20.40 -0.88 12.53
N ASN A 329 20.50 0.34 13.02
CA ASN A 329 20.96 1.50 12.24
C ASN A 329 22.38 1.31 11.70
N SER A 330 23.25 0.64 12.45
CA SER A 330 24.64 0.36 12.00
C SER A 330 24.69 -0.56 10.78
N PHE A 331 23.60 -1.28 10.49
CA PHE A 331 23.44 -2.12 9.30
C PHE A 331 22.89 -1.37 8.08
N GLY A 332 22.59 -0.08 8.23
CA GLY A 332 21.92 0.69 7.18
C GLY A 332 20.43 0.37 7.09
N VAL A 333 19.78 0.17 8.22
CA VAL A 333 18.36 -0.18 8.34
C VAL A 333 17.69 0.75 9.35
N CYS A 334 16.47 1.17 9.04
CA CYS A 334 15.61 1.94 9.92
C CYS A 334 14.68 1.04 10.72
N THR A 335 14.35 1.46 11.92
CA THR A 335 13.44 0.75 12.82
C THR A 335 12.56 1.74 13.58
N ALA A 336 11.89 1.28 14.61
CA ALA A 336 11.12 2.11 15.53
C ALA A 336 11.41 1.69 16.96
N ILE A 337 11.51 2.67 17.85
CA ILE A 337 11.70 2.45 19.28
C ILE A 337 10.67 3.25 20.08
N ASN A 338 10.32 2.75 21.26
CA ASN A 338 9.41 3.45 22.16
C ASN A 338 10.20 4.30 23.14
N MET A 339 10.12 5.62 22.97
CA MET A 339 10.71 6.62 23.87
C MET A 339 9.64 7.65 24.21
N ASN A 340 8.82 7.38 25.23
CA ASN A 340 7.63 8.18 25.53
C ASN A 340 6.70 8.34 24.30
N GLY A 341 6.35 7.22 23.69
CA GLY A 341 5.72 7.11 22.38
C GLY A 341 6.72 6.61 21.36
N TYR A 342 6.22 5.94 20.34
CA TYR A 342 7.08 5.39 19.28
C TYR A 342 7.73 6.51 18.46
N LYS A 343 9.00 6.32 18.15
CA LYS A 343 9.79 7.16 17.25
C LYS A 343 10.36 6.30 16.13
N ALA A 344 10.32 6.82 14.91
CA ALA A 344 11.14 6.26 13.85
C ALA A 344 12.61 6.42 14.23
N TRP A 345 13.43 5.43 13.93
CA TRP A 345 14.81 5.38 14.38
C TRP A 345 15.75 4.92 13.28
N GLY A 346 16.48 5.87 12.70
CA GLY A 346 17.45 5.65 11.65
C GLY A 346 17.43 6.73 10.58
N ASN A 347 18.62 7.06 10.07
CA ASN A 347 18.84 8.04 9.00
C ASN A 347 19.85 7.53 7.95
N ASN A 348 20.11 6.22 7.93
CA ASN A 348 21.01 5.62 6.95
C ASN A 348 20.21 5.02 5.79
N THR A 349 20.70 5.26 4.57
CA THR A 349 20.23 4.53 3.38
C THR A 349 20.81 3.11 3.36
N CYS A 350 20.36 2.29 2.43
CA CYS A 350 20.90 0.94 2.25
C CYS A 350 22.37 0.90 1.82
N ALA A 351 22.94 1.99 1.29
CA ALA A 351 24.34 2.06 0.94
C ALA A 351 25.28 2.01 2.16
N TYR A 352 24.78 2.42 3.32
CA TYR A 352 25.57 2.32 4.57
C TYR A 352 25.50 0.86 5.09
N PRO A 353 26.57 0.27 5.61
CA PRO A 353 27.88 0.86 5.89
C PRO A 353 28.90 0.75 4.73
N SER A 354 28.54 0.18 3.57
CA SER A 354 29.45 0.05 2.43
C SER A 354 29.92 1.41 1.91
N SER A 355 29.06 2.41 1.89
CA SER A 355 29.41 3.80 1.65
C SER A 355 29.24 4.63 2.92
N THR A 356 30.20 5.51 3.18
CA THR A 356 30.17 6.49 4.28
C THR A 356 30.09 7.92 3.75
N ASP A 357 30.00 8.10 2.43
CA ASP A 357 29.81 9.41 1.82
C ASP A 357 28.47 10.00 2.29
N PRO A 358 28.44 11.24 2.79
CA PRO A 358 27.22 11.85 3.32
C PRO A 358 26.05 11.84 2.33
N LYS A 359 26.29 11.99 1.03
CA LYS A 359 25.25 11.99 0.01
C LYS A 359 24.64 10.62 -0.21
N ASP A 360 25.42 9.56 -0.01
CA ASP A 360 24.96 8.19 -0.18
C ASP A 360 24.36 7.65 1.12
N ARG A 361 24.96 8.03 2.25
CA ARG A 361 24.66 7.48 3.57
C ARG A 361 23.41 8.05 4.22
N TRP A 362 23.28 9.40 4.26
CA TRP A 362 22.24 10.05 5.04
C TRP A 362 20.96 10.22 4.24
N ILE A 363 19.84 9.71 4.75
CA ILE A 363 18.53 9.79 4.06
C ILE A 363 18.17 11.24 3.74
N MET A 364 18.24 12.14 4.72
CA MET A 364 17.88 13.55 4.50
C MET A 364 18.78 14.25 3.49
N VAL A 365 20.07 13.90 3.45
CA VAL A 365 21.02 14.49 2.51
C VAL A 365 20.75 13.96 1.10
N ARG A 366 20.61 12.63 0.97
CA ARG A 366 20.30 12.00 -0.32
C ARG A 366 19.01 12.52 -0.92
N ARG A 367 17.96 12.60 -0.12
CA ARG A 367 16.66 13.06 -0.57
C ARG A 367 16.68 14.54 -0.98
N PHE A 368 17.34 15.38 -0.21
CA PHE A 368 17.47 16.80 -0.54
C PHE A 368 18.22 16.98 -1.88
N PHE A 369 19.32 16.29 -2.09
CA PHE A 369 20.07 16.37 -3.35
C PHE A 369 19.24 15.86 -4.53
N THR A 370 18.53 14.77 -4.38
CA THR A 370 17.62 14.23 -5.41
C THR A 370 16.55 15.25 -5.78
N TRP A 371 15.86 15.79 -4.79
CA TRP A 371 14.82 16.82 -4.98
C TRP A 371 15.37 18.07 -5.65
N ARG A 372 16.52 18.54 -5.19
CA ARG A 372 17.18 19.71 -5.78
C ARG A 372 17.58 19.47 -7.24
N SER A 373 18.11 18.31 -7.55
CA SER A 373 18.46 17.95 -8.93
C SER A 373 17.24 17.89 -9.84
N ASN A 374 16.15 17.28 -9.37
CA ASN A 374 14.90 17.20 -10.12
C ASN A 374 14.29 18.59 -10.38
N SER A 375 14.46 19.52 -9.45
CA SER A 375 13.93 20.89 -9.59
C SER A 375 14.67 21.76 -10.59
N LEU A 376 15.82 21.31 -11.10
CA LEU A 376 16.63 22.02 -12.10
C LEU A 376 16.32 21.58 -13.53
N ILE A 377 15.49 20.56 -13.70
CA ILE A 377 15.04 20.04 -14.98
C ILE A 377 13.73 20.70 -15.41
#